data_80b0808016d03eecd7df5101a48b7862
#
_entry.id   80b0808016d03eecd7df5101a48b7862
#
_cell.length_a   1.000
_cell.length_b   1.000
_cell.length_c   1.000
_cell.angle_alpha   90.00
_cell.angle_beta   90.00
_cell.angle_gamma   90.00
#
_symmetry.space_group_name_H-M   'P 1'
#
loop_
_entity.id
_entity.type
_entity.pdbx_description
1 polymer ?
#
loop_
_entity_poly.entity_id
_entity_poly.type
_entity_poly.pdbx_seq_one_letter_code
_entity_poly.pdbx_strand_id
1 'polypeptide(L)'
;TNNIKFLKTHTFQKIKLVDGRGDTSKIKVDNKIINLIDESYNSNPLSLKSAINNFNSLDIKSDRKYMLLGDMLELGFHSERLHNQVIKLINSTSIKNLYVIGGEMSKVFKKLKYYKKSNVLNKISQINDLIINNMNNNDYLMIKGSNATGLNKYVNLLKGFKSVL
;
A
#
# COMPACT_ATOMS: atom_id res chain seq x y z
N THR A 1 13.40 43.16 21.35
CA THR A 1 14.21 41.94 21.22
C THR A 1 13.33 40.73 21.50
N ASN A 2 12.85 40.14 20.40
CA ASN A 2 11.98 38.96 20.45
C ASN A 2 12.85 37.71 20.50
N ASN A 3 12.85 37.03 21.65
CA ASN A 3 13.42 35.70 21.80
C ASN A 3 12.45 34.63 21.22
N ILE A 4 12.67 34.24 19.98
CA ILE A 4 12.05 33.01 19.45
C ILE A 4 12.83 31.84 20.02
N LYS A 5 12.28 31.16 21.04
CA LYS A 5 12.79 29.89 21.51
C LYS A 5 12.55 28.83 20.42
N PHE A 6 13.62 28.37 19.80
CA PHE A 6 13.61 27.17 18.97
C PHE A 6 13.13 25.99 19.82
N LEU A 7 11.95 25.46 19.53
CA LEU A 7 11.49 24.20 20.08
C LEU A 7 12.45 23.10 19.62
N LYS A 8 13.10 22.44 20.57
CA LYS A 8 14.04 21.35 20.32
C LYS A 8 13.34 20.26 19.52
N THR A 9 13.98 19.82 18.44
CA THR A 9 13.55 18.82 17.46
C THR A 9 13.26 17.42 18.03
N HIS A 10 13.38 17.20 19.34
CA HIS A 10 13.15 15.91 20.00
C HIS A 10 11.68 15.59 20.36
N THR A 11 10.75 16.53 20.16
CA THR A 11 9.34 16.35 20.57
C THR A 11 8.52 15.54 19.55
N PHE A 12 9.01 15.35 18.33
CA PHE A 12 8.31 14.62 17.27
C PHE A 12 8.59 13.10 17.19
N GLN A 13 9.45 12.58 18.04
CA GLN A 13 9.88 11.17 17.99
C GLN A 13 8.89 10.15 18.55
N LYS A 14 7.67 10.52 18.97
CA LYS A 14 6.69 9.60 19.58
C LYS A 14 5.24 9.81 19.11
N ILE A 15 5.02 10.29 17.92
CA ILE A 15 3.68 10.15 17.33
C ILE A 15 3.59 8.73 16.80
N LYS A 16 2.99 7.83 17.57
CA LYS A 16 2.64 6.49 17.09
C LYS A 16 1.61 6.68 15.99
N LEU A 17 2.00 6.44 14.74
CA LEU A 17 1.06 6.43 13.61
C LEU A 17 -0.06 5.43 13.93
N VAL A 18 -1.29 5.79 13.59
CA VAL A 18 -2.41 4.86 13.69
C VAL A 18 -2.13 3.71 12.74
N ASP A 19 -2.31 2.46 13.21
CA ASP A 19 -2.08 1.26 12.42
C ASP A 19 -2.78 1.36 11.05
N GLY A 20 -2.07 0.98 10.00
CA GLY A 20 -2.59 1.07 8.63
C GLY A 20 -2.52 2.44 7.96
N ARG A 21 -1.73 3.38 8.51
CA ARG A 21 -1.53 4.73 7.94
C ARG A 21 -0.05 5.04 7.68
N GLY A 22 0.62 4.14 6.95
CA GLY A 22 2.02 4.30 6.56
C GLY A 22 3.03 3.76 7.57
N ASP A 23 2.59 2.99 8.54
CA ASP A 23 3.49 2.32 9.45
C ASP A 23 4.30 1.23 8.72
N THR A 24 5.58 1.17 9.02
CA THR A 24 6.50 0.18 8.45
C THR A 24 6.85 -0.86 9.47
N SER A 25 6.72 -2.13 9.11
CA SER A 25 7.06 -3.28 9.94
C SER A 25 7.76 -4.37 9.14
N LYS A 26 8.54 -5.20 9.82
CA LYS A 26 9.07 -6.44 9.22
C LYS A 26 8.11 -7.57 9.53
N ILE A 27 7.67 -8.25 8.48
CA ILE A 27 6.83 -9.45 8.59
C ILE A 27 7.63 -10.66 8.11
N LYS A 28 7.33 -11.81 8.70
CA LYS A 28 7.88 -13.08 8.26
C LYS A 28 6.78 -13.91 7.61
N VAL A 29 6.98 -14.25 6.34
CA VAL A 29 6.09 -15.14 5.59
C VAL A 29 6.95 -16.27 5.04
N ASP A 30 6.67 -17.49 5.50
CA ASP A 30 7.51 -18.65 5.24
C ASP A 30 8.97 -18.37 5.68
N ASN A 31 9.94 -18.49 4.80
CA ASN A 31 11.35 -18.23 5.07
C ASN A 31 11.81 -16.82 4.68
N LYS A 32 10.87 -15.91 4.33
CA LYS A 32 11.17 -14.56 3.88
C LYS A 32 10.81 -13.51 4.91
N ILE A 33 11.68 -12.52 5.05
CA ILE A 33 11.42 -11.29 5.81
C ILE A 33 11.10 -10.20 4.79
N ILE A 34 9.94 -9.56 4.91
CA ILE A 34 9.47 -8.51 4.01
C ILE A 34 9.27 -7.23 4.81
N ASN A 35 9.66 -6.09 4.23
CA ASN A 35 9.35 -4.78 4.77
C ASN A 35 7.94 -4.38 4.31
N LEU A 36 6.99 -4.46 5.23
CA LEU A 36 5.59 -4.12 4.97
C LEU A 36 5.36 -2.64 5.28
N ILE A 37 4.81 -1.91 4.32
CA ILE A 37 4.28 -0.56 4.49
C ILE A 37 2.75 -0.67 4.49
N ASP A 38 2.16 -0.49 5.66
CA ASP A 38 0.74 -0.68 5.87
C ASP A 38 -0.02 0.64 5.68
N GLU A 39 -0.75 0.72 4.59
CA GLU A 39 -1.68 1.80 4.25
C GLU A 39 -3.13 1.29 4.17
N SER A 40 -3.41 0.14 4.80
CA SER A 40 -4.66 -0.61 4.62
C SER A 40 -5.83 -0.14 5.49
N TYR A 41 -5.64 0.90 6.33
CA TYR A 41 -6.72 1.39 7.21
C TYR A 41 -7.91 1.91 6.41
N ASN A 42 -7.67 2.76 5.40
CA ASN A 42 -8.70 3.26 4.49
C ASN A 42 -8.08 3.77 3.19
N SER A 43 -8.90 3.93 2.14
CA SER A 43 -8.46 4.46 0.86
C SER A 43 -9.48 5.42 0.26
N ASN A 44 -9.01 6.61 -0.08
CA ASN A 44 -9.71 7.60 -0.88
C ASN A 44 -8.74 8.18 -1.92
N PRO A 45 -9.19 8.95 -2.92
CA PRO A 45 -8.31 9.43 -3.99
C PRO A 45 -7.08 10.21 -3.51
N LEU A 46 -7.23 11.04 -2.48
CA LEU A 46 -6.14 11.84 -1.94
C LEU A 46 -5.12 10.98 -1.19
N SER A 47 -5.58 10.13 -0.27
CA SER A 47 -4.70 9.25 0.50
C SER A 47 -4.02 8.20 -0.38
N LEU A 48 -4.70 7.70 -1.43
CA LEU A 48 -4.11 6.78 -2.39
C LEU A 48 -3.00 7.46 -3.20
N LYS A 49 -3.24 8.69 -3.69
CA LYS A 49 -2.23 9.49 -4.38
C LYS A 49 -1.01 9.73 -3.49
N SER A 50 -1.22 10.12 -2.23
CA SER A 50 -0.13 10.37 -1.28
C SER A 50 0.68 9.10 -1.01
N ALA A 51 0.04 7.97 -0.75
CA ALA A 51 0.71 6.71 -0.50
C ALA A 51 1.55 6.24 -1.70
N ILE A 52 1.01 6.31 -2.92
CA ILE A 52 1.73 5.94 -4.13
C ILE A 52 2.96 6.85 -4.33
N ASN A 53 2.82 8.17 -4.17
CA ASN A 53 3.93 9.10 -4.32
C ASN A 53 5.01 8.87 -3.26
N ASN A 54 4.62 8.72 -2.00
CA ASN A 54 5.55 8.45 -0.90
C ASN A 54 6.30 7.15 -1.13
N PHE A 55 5.61 6.07 -1.51
CA PHE A 55 6.25 4.80 -1.80
C PHE A 55 7.18 4.86 -3.01
N ASN A 56 6.77 5.60 -4.05
CA ASN A 56 7.61 5.79 -5.23
C ASN A 56 8.90 6.56 -4.91
N SER A 57 8.84 7.57 -4.01
CA SER A 57 9.98 8.43 -3.65
C SER A 57 10.99 7.77 -2.70
N LEU A 58 10.68 6.62 -2.11
CA LEU A 58 11.65 5.92 -1.26
C LEU A 58 12.91 5.58 -2.07
N ASP A 59 14.09 5.75 -1.45
CA ASP A 59 15.37 5.37 -2.05
C ASP A 59 15.58 3.84 -1.99
N ILE A 60 14.78 3.15 -2.80
CA ILE A 60 14.75 1.69 -2.94
C ILE A 60 14.70 1.38 -4.42
N LYS A 61 15.46 0.39 -4.88
CA LYS A 61 15.42 -0.06 -6.27
C LYS A 61 13.99 -0.44 -6.69
N SER A 62 13.60 -0.06 -7.89
CA SER A 62 12.22 -0.21 -8.37
C SER A 62 11.75 -1.68 -8.49
N ASP A 63 12.68 -2.60 -8.72
CA ASP A 63 12.45 -4.05 -8.78
C ASP A 63 12.19 -4.68 -7.40
N ARG A 64 12.58 -3.98 -6.33
CA ARG A 64 12.33 -4.38 -4.93
C ARG A 64 11.08 -3.73 -4.33
N LYS A 65 10.37 -2.91 -5.09
CA LYS A 65 9.10 -2.27 -4.69
C LYS A 65 7.92 -3.04 -5.23
N TYR A 66 7.08 -3.53 -4.35
CA TYR A 66 5.83 -4.22 -4.64
C TYR A 66 4.67 -3.41 -4.09
N MET A 67 3.67 -3.15 -4.92
CA MET A 67 2.52 -2.35 -4.57
C MET A 67 1.25 -3.16 -4.78
N LEU A 68 0.47 -3.38 -3.73
CA LEU A 68 -0.84 -4.00 -3.78
C LEU A 68 -1.92 -2.96 -3.49
N LEU A 69 -2.78 -2.73 -4.45
CA LEU A 69 -3.87 -1.76 -4.35
C LEU A 69 -5.23 -2.44 -4.39
N GLY A 70 -6.04 -2.19 -3.36
CA GLY A 70 -7.45 -2.55 -3.30
C GLY A 70 -8.36 -1.39 -3.70
N ASP A 71 -9.65 -1.69 -3.87
CA ASP A 71 -10.66 -0.71 -4.23
C ASP A 71 -10.76 0.42 -3.20
N MET A 72 -11.09 1.62 -3.69
CA MET A 72 -11.61 2.71 -2.89
C MET A 72 -13.13 2.57 -2.82
N LEU A 73 -13.65 2.24 -1.65
CA LEU A 73 -15.08 2.07 -1.44
C LEU A 73 -15.74 3.40 -1.04
N GLU A 74 -17.05 3.41 -0.96
CA GLU A 74 -17.87 4.58 -0.54
C GLU A 74 -17.77 5.81 -1.46
N LEU A 75 -17.39 5.63 -2.73
CA LEU A 75 -17.26 6.71 -3.71
C LEU A 75 -18.57 6.96 -4.52
N GLY A 76 -19.61 6.14 -4.31
CA GLY A 76 -20.90 6.26 -4.99
C GLY A 76 -20.76 6.31 -6.52
N PHE A 77 -21.53 7.18 -7.17
CA PHE A 77 -21.53 7.34 -8.63
C PHE A 77 -20.19 7.78 -9.24
N HIS A 78 -19.28 8.25 -8.41
CA HIS A 78 -17.96 8.73 -8.87
C HIS A 78 -16.89 7.66 -8.85
N SER A 79 -17.21 6.43 -8.42
CA SER A 79 -16.25 5.36 -8.19
C SER A 79 -15.37 5.11 -9.42
N GLU A 80 -15.95 4.81 -10.58
CA GLU A 80 -15.19 4.52 -11.79
C GLU A 80 -14.29 5.70 -12.21
N ARG A 81 -14.82 6.91 -12.20
CA ARG A 81 -14.06 8.11 -12.56
C ARG A 81 -12.86 8.33 -11.66
N LEU A 82 -13.05 8.18 -10.34
CA LEU A 82 -12.00 8.40 -9.36
C LEU A 82 -10.94 7.30 -9.40
N HIS A 83 -11.34 6.04 -9.62
CA HIS A 83 -10.39 4.96 -9.87
C HIS A 83 -9.59 5.19 -11.16
N ASN A 84 -10.22 5.64 -12.23
CA ASN A 84 -9.52 5.91 -13.50
C ASN A 84 -8.45 7.02 -13.38
N GLN A 85 -8.59 7.98 -12.45
CA GLN A 85 -7.56 8.99 -12.21
C GLN A 85 -6.23 8.39 -11.73
N VAL A 86 -6.28 7.22 -11.09
CA VAL A 86 -5.10 6.50 -10.60
C VAL A 86 -4.22 5.98 -11.74
N ILE A 87 -4.78 5.75 -12.92
CA ILE A 87 -4.05 5.23 -14.10
C ILE A 87 -2.86 6.12 -14.45
N LYS A 88 -3.10 7.43 -14.57
CA LYS A 88 -2.04 8.39 -14.90
C LYS A 88 -0.95 8.41 -13.84
N LEU A 89 -1.36 8.38 -12.57
CA LEU A 89 -0.44 8.37 -11.45
C LEU A 89 0.43 7.11 -11.44
N ILE A 90 -0.16 5.92 -11.54
CA ILE A 90 0.60 4.66 -11.56
C ILE A 90 1.56 4.63 -12.76
N ASN A 91 1.10 5.05 -13.94
CA ASN A 91 1.94 5.06 -15.13
C ASN A 91 3.14 6.02 -15.03
N SER A 92 3.09 7.04 -14.15
CA SER A 92 4.20 7.98 -13.92
C SER A 92 5.23 7.52 -12.88
N THR A 93 4.93 6.46 -12.10
CA THR A 93 5.87 5.93 -11.10
C THR A 93 7.00 5.10 -11.73
N SER A 94 8.08 4.88 -10.99
CA SER A 94 9.11 3.90 -11.35
C SER A 94 8.78 2.46 -10.92
N ILE A 95 7.71 2.27 -10.11
CA ILE A 95 7.31 0.96 -9.58
C ILE A 95 6.87 0.05 -10.71
N LYS A 96 7.40 -1.17 -10.77
CA LYS A 96 7.12 -2.17 -11.80
C LYS A 96 6.20 -3.29 -11.29
N ASN A 97 6.32 -3.66 -10.02
CA ASN A 97 5.57 -4.79 -9.45
C ASN A 97 4.26 -4.28 -8.86
N LEU A 98 3.22 -4.21 -9.69
CA LEU A 98 1.90 -3.78 -9.28
C LEU A 98 0.93 -4.96 -9.28
N TYR A 99 0.30 -5.15 -8.16
CA TYR A 99 -0.81 -6.08 -7.94
C TYR A 99 -2.05 -5.31 -7.56
N VAL A 100 -3.20 -5.82 -7.94
CA VAL A 100 -4.49 -5.22 -7.58
C VAL A 100 -5.45 -6.28 -7.09
N ILE A 101 -6.41 -5.86 -6.26
CA ILE A 101 -7.52 -6.67 -5.78
C ILE A 101 -8.79 -5.83 -5.74
N GLY A 102 -9.90 -6.39 -6.16
CA GLY A 102 -11.18 -5.72 -6.23
C GLY A 102 -11.64 -5.40 -7.66
N GLY A 103 -12.93 -5.12 -7.81
CA GLY A 103 -13.55 -4.97 -9.12
C GLY A 103 -13.12 -3.70 -9.86
N GLU A 104 -13.08 -2.56 -9.17
CA GLU A 104 -12.72 -1.29 -9.77
C GLU A 104 -11.22 -1.22 -10.07
N MET A 105 -10.37 -1.66 -9.14
CA MET A 105 -8.93 -1.72 -9.39
C MET A 105 -8.56 -2.72 -10.48
N SER A 106 -9.34 -3.79 -10.67
CA SER A 106 -9.17 -4.70 -11.81
C SER A 106 -9.46 -4.03 -13.15
N LYS A 107 -10.45 -3.13 -13.21
CA LYS A 107 -10.73 -2.33 -14.41
C LYS A 107 -9.59 -1.34 -14.69
N VAL A 108 -9.07 -0.68 -13.66
CA VAL A 108 -7.88 0.18 -13.75
C VAL A 108 -6.69 -0.60 -14.29
N PHE A 109 -6.43 -1.78 -13.73
CA PHE A 109 -5.31 -2.65 -14.11
C PHE A 109 -5.33 -2.99 -15.61
N LYS A 110 -6.49 -3.26 -16.19
CA LYS A 110 -6.62 -3.55 -17.63
C LYS A 110 -6.17 -2.37 -18.50
N LYS A 111 -6.35 -1.12 -18.02
CA LYS A 111 -6.05 0.13 -18.73
C LYS A 111 -4.60 0.62 -18.54
N LEU A 112 -3.82 0.01 -17.63
CA LEU A 112 -2.43 0.39 -17.37
C LEU A 112 -1.52 -0.05 -18.53
N LYS A 113 -0.36 0.62 -18.65
CA LYS A 113 0.72 0.18 -19.54
C LYS A 113 1.20 -1.22 -19.13
N TYR A 114 1.48 -2.09 -20.10
CA TYR A 114 1.77 -3.51 -19.87
C TYR A 114 2.92 -3.76 -18.90
N TYR A 115 3.97 -2.93 -18.93
CA TYR A 115 5.15 -3.06 -18.07
C TYR A 115 4.90 -2.65 -16.61
N LYS A 116 3.72 -2.14 -16.30
CA LYS A 116 3.28 -1.80 -14.94
C LYS A 116 2.45 -2.89 -14.29
N LYS A 117 2.12 -3.93 -15.03
CA LYS A 117 1.20 -4.97 -14.59
C LYS A 117 1.97 -6.17 -14.11
N SER A 118 1.68 -6.65 -12.90
CA SER A 118 2.12 -7.96 -12.45
C SER A 118 0.95 -8.93 -12.44
N ASN A 119 -0.06 -8.73 -11.57
CA ASN A 119 -1.23 -9.61 -11.54
C ASN A 119 -2.44 -8.97 -10.86
N VAL A 120 -3.61 -9.55 -11.11
CA VAL A 120 -4.86 -9.30 -10.37
C VAL A 120 -5.06 -10.44 -9.39
N LEU A 121 -5.20 -10.10 -8.10
CA LEU A 121 -5.53 -11.07 -7.06
C LEU A 121 -7.06 -11.21 -6.95
N ASN A 122 -7.53 -12.44 -6.94
CA ASN A 122 -8.96 -12.75 -6.80
C ASN A 122 -9.37 -12.97 -5.33
N LYS A 123 -8.39 -13.30 -4.48
CA LYS A 123 -8.59 -13.58 -3.05
C LYS A 123 -7.45 -12.96 -2.24
N ILE A 124 -7.77 -12.48 -1.04
CA ILE A 124 -6.78 -11.89 -0.12
C ILE A 124 -5.69 -12.92 0.24
N SER A 125 -6.03 -14.20 0.39
CA SER A 125 -5.06 -15.25 0.68
C SER A 125 -3.93 -15.37 -0.35
N GLN A 126 -4.14 -14.95 -1.59
CA GLN A 126 -3.11 -14.93 -2.62
C GLN A 126 -1.98 -13.91 -2.36
N ILE A 127 -2.11 -13.07 -1.34
CA ILE A 127 -1.01 -12.20 -0.89
C ILE A 127 0.17 -13.06 -0.38
N ASN A 128 -0.10 -14.20 0.27
CA ASN A 128 0.98 -15.12 0.64
C ASN A 128 1.69 -15.69 -0.59
N ASP A 129 0.94 -16.07 -1.61
CA ASP A 129 1.50 -16.58 -2.86
C ASP A 129 2.35 -15.52 -3.56
N LEU A 130 1.87 -14.27 -3.57
CA LEU A 130 2.63 -13.11 -4.06
C LEU A 130 3.99 -13.00 -3.33
N ILE A 131 3.99 -13.05 -2.00
CA ILE A 131 5.20 -12.93 -1.20
C ILE A 131 6.13 -14.12 -1.45
N ILE A 132 5.60 -15.33 -1.38
CA ILE A 132 6.40 -16.56 -1.49
C ILE A 132 7.00 -16.71 -2.89
N ASN A 133 6.24 -16.46 -3.95
CA ASN A 133 6.64 -16.79 -5.31
C ASN A 133 7.33 -15.65 -6.06
N ASN A 134 7.02 -14.38 -5.70
CA ASN A 134 7.46 -13.24 -6.50
C ASN A 134 8.41 -12.28 -5.78
N MET A 135 8.43 -12.26 -4.44
CA MET A 135 9.28 -11.34 -3.69
C MET A 135 10.55 -12.02 -3.19
N ASN A 136 11.60 -11.26 -3.02
CA ASN A 136 12.84 -11.67 -2.38
C ASN A 136 12.90 -11.21 -0.92
N ASN A 137 13.84 -11.78 -0.17
CA ASN A 137 14.08 -11.38 1.21
C ASN A 137 14.45 -9.89 1.29
N ASN A 138 13.85 -9.18 2.26
CA ASN A 138 13.97 -7.74 2.47
C ASN A 138 13.37 -6.84 1.36
N ASP A 139 12.56 -7.36 0.44
CA ASP A 139 11.78 -6.52 -0.46
C ASP A 139 10.70 -5.74 0.29
N TYR A 140 10.15 -4.74 -0.37
CA TYR A 140 9.16 -3.82 0.21
C TYR A 140 7.78 -4.05 -0.42
N LEU A 141 6.79 -4.26 0.42
CA LEU A 141 5.39 -4.42 0.02
C LEU A 141 4.55 -3.30 0.66
N MET A 142 4.01 -2.43 -0.17
CA MET A 142 2.97 -1.50 0.26
C MET A 142 1.59 -2.08 -0.03
N ILE A 143 0.72 -2.11 0.98
CA ILE A 143 -0.68 -2.56 0.84
C ILE A 143 -1.60 -1.40 1.16
N LYS A 144 -2.48 -1.03 0.20
CA LYS A 144 -3.47 0.01 0.37
C LYS A 144 -4.83 -0.37 -0.21
N GLY A 145 -5.90 -0.13 0.55
CA GLY A 145 -7.29 -0.33 0.14
C GLY A 145 -8.23 0.22 1.20
N SER A 146 -9.52 0.30 0.87
CA SER A 146 -10.53 0.66 1.84
C SER A 146 -10.70 -0.43 2.90
N ASN A 147 -11.06 -0.04 4.13
CA ASN A 147 -11.18 -0.96 5.27
C ASN A 147 -12.12 -2.14 4.96
N ALA A 148 -13.26 -1.88 4.35
CA ALA A 148 -14.23 -2.93 4.02
C ALA A 148 -13.75 -3.92 2.94
N THR A 149 -12.59 -3.71 2.30
CA THR A 149 -11.96 -4.71 1.43
C THR A 149 -11.42 -5.93 2.20
N GLY A 150 -11.27 -5.81 3.52
CA GLY A 150 -10.68 -6.86 4.36
C GLY A 150 -9.14 -6.88 4.36
N LEU A 151 -8.48 -6.02 3.58
CA LEU A 151 -7.01 -5.95 3.53
C LEU A 151 -6.41 -5.61 4.88
N ASN A 152 -7.03 -4.69 5.64
CA ASN A 152 -6.57 -4.31 6.97
C ASN A 152 -6.53 -5.51 7.94
N LYS A 153 -7.61 -6.30 7.97
CA LYS A 153 -7.65 -7.51 8.81
C LYS A 153 -6.54 -8.49 8.44
N TYR A 154 -6.31 -8.66 7.15
CA TYR A 154 -5.27 -9.57 6.67
C TYR A 154 -3.85 -9.07 6.97
N VAL A 155 -3.60 -7.78 6.82
CA VAL A 155 -2.34 -7.14 7.18
C VAL A 155 -2.05 -7.32 8.67
N ASN A 156 -3.05 -7.18 9.53
CA ASN A 156 -2.91 -7.44 10.96
C ASN A 156 -2.54 -8.89 11.27
N LEU A 157 -3.09 -9.86 10.53
CA LEU A 157 -2.67 -11.25 10.64
C LEU A 157 -1.20 -11.44 10.23
N LEU A 158 -0.76 -10.81 9.14
CA LEU A 158 0.63 -10.84 8.71
C LEU A 158 1.59 -10.24 9.75
N LYS A 159 1.16 -9.22 10.49
CA LYS A 159 1.91 -8.60 11.59
C LYS A 159 1.90 -9.44 12.87
N GLY A 160 1.13 -10.53 12.91
CA GLY A 160 0.97 -11.35 14.10
C GLY A 160 -0.01 -10.80 15.15
N PHE A 161 -0.81 -9.80 14.82
CA PHE A 161 -1.91 -9.36 15.68
C PHE A 161 -3.03 -10.40 15.64
N LYS A 162 -3.39 -10.97 16.81
CA LYS A 162 -4.59 -11.81 16.92
C LYS A 162 -5.80 -10.95 16.58
N SER A 163 -6.62 -11.41 15.61
CA SER A 163 -7.93 -10.78 15.36
C SER A 163 -8.74 -10.90 16.66
N VAL A 164 -9.07 -9.77 17.25
CA VAL A 164 -10.13 -9.72 18.26
C VAL A 164 -11.42 -9.93 17.47
N LEU A 165 -12.05 -11.10 17.63
CA LEU A 165 -13.38 -11.43 17.13
C LEU A 165 -14.42 -10.56 17.81
#